data_ce82a66ad37af6175bda2307cbb4321c
#
_entry.id   ce82a66ad37af6175bda2307cbb4321c
#
_cell.length_a   1.000
_cell.length_b   1.000
_cell.length_c   1.000
_cell.angle_alpha   90.00
_cell.angle_beta   90.00
_cell.angle_gamma   90.00
#
_symmetry.space_group_name_H-M   'P 1'
#
loop_
_entity.id
_entity.type
_entity.pdbx_description
1 polymer ?
#
loop_
_entity_poly.entity_id
_entity_poly.type
_entity_poly.pdbx_seq_one_letter_code
_entity_poly.pdbx_strand_id
1 'polypeptide(L)'
;GWGIPYAATMAGAKLVLPGRNLDGESVQSLIENEQVTFTAAVPTIWLMLFEYLEKTGKKLESLNRCVIGGSACPRFMMEKFYEKYGVDVIHCWGMTETSPIGTINRPLSKHDTTDFTKKFDLAVKQGRPVYGVELKITDDNGIVLPNDGKSFGNLWIRGPWICSGYLNIKNSETHGDDDWFLTGDVATLDSDGYMQITDRTKDVIKSGGEWISSIEIENFAAGHPAIKEAAVIGIFHPKWDERPLLILVKNENSEVTEEEIFAFLKDKIASWWMPNAIEFIGALPHTATGKIQKLELREKFKDYKFEDI
;
A
#
# COMPACT_ATOMS: atom_id res chain seq x y z
N GLY A 1 14.87 8.09 1.54
CA GLY A 1 14.42 9.49 1.54
C GLY A 1 13.65 9.88 0.29
N TRP A 2 13.39 8.96 -0.66
CA TRP A 2 12.52 9.15 -1.85
C TRP A 2 12.80 10.44 -2.64
N GLY A 3 14.07 10.84 -2.76
CA GLY A 3 14.47 12.06 -3.46
C GLY A 3 14.14 13.37 -2.73
N ILE A 4 13.47 13.33 -1.58
CA ILE A 4 13.09 14.53 -0.80
C ILE A 4 14.30 15.39 -0.41
N PRO A 5 15.47 14.85 0.00
CA PRO A 5 16.64 15.68 0.29
C PRO A 5 17.05 16.57 -0.88
N TYR A 6 16.97 16.07 -2.10
CA TYR A 6 17.29 16.86 -3.31
C TYR A 6 16.18 17.87 -3.61
N ALA A 7 14.92 17.44 -3.58
CA ALA A 7 13.77 18.31 -3.84
C ALA A 7 13.67 19.44 -2.81
N ALA A 8 13.90 19.16 -1.52
CA ALA A 8 13.86 20.16 -0.45
C ALA A 8 14.93 21.23 -0.65
N THR A 9 16.16 20.83 -0.97
CA THR A 9 17.26 21.80 -1.23
C THR A 9 17.01 22.63 -2.48
N MET A 10 16.47 22.04 -3.54
CA MET A 10 16.09 22.77 -4.76
C MET A 10 14.96 23.79 -4.50
N ALA A 11 14.04 23.48 -3.58
CA ALA A 11 12.94 24.35 -3.19
C ALA A 11 13.34 25.38 -2.11
N GLY A 12 14.57 25.35 -1.60
CA GLY A 12 15.01 26.22 -0.49
C GLY A 12 14.32 25.90 0.83
N ALA A 13 13.81 24.67 1.01
CA ALA A 13 13.14 24.25 2.22
C ALA A 13 14.14 23.78 3.28
N LYS A 14 13.80 24.03 4.56
CA LYS A 14 14.53 23.45 5.70
C LYS A 14 14.35 21.92 5.69
N LEU A 15 15.45 21.18 5.71
CA LEU A 15 15.45 19.73 5.78
C LEU A 15 15.66 19.28 7.23
N VAL A 16 14.71 18.49 7.75
CA VAL A 16 14.74 17.93 9.10
C VAL A 16 14.87 16.41 9.00
N LEU A 17 15.94 15.87 9.58
CA LEU A 17 16.28 14.45 9.49
C LEU A 17 16.10 13.78 10.87
N PRO A 18 15.21 12.79 11.00
CA PRO A 18 14.89 12.14 12.29
C PRO A 18 16.00 11.21 12.80
N GLY A 19 17.00 10.88 11.97
CA GLY A 19 18.03 9.93 12.34
C GLY A 19 17.48 8.51 12.48
N ARG A 20 17.81 7.85 13.61
CA ARG A 20 17.37 6.48 13.89
C ARG A 20 16.08 6.40 14.74
N ASN A 21 15.65 7.53 15.31
CA ASN A 21 14.52 7.58 16.25
C ASN A 21 13.24 7.82 15.47
N LEU A 22 12.57 6.73 15.10
CA LEU A 22 11.35 6.74 14.30
C LEU A 22 10.11 6.31 15.11
N ASP A 23 10.23 6.23 16.44
CA ASP A 23 9.10 6.03 17.35
C ASP A 23 8.16 7.24 17.38
N GLY A 24 6.93 7.03 17.85
CA GLY A 24 5.89 8.06 17.81
C GLY A 24 6.23 9.32 18.61
N GLU A 25 6.92 9.21 19.75
CA GLU A 25 7.34 10.35 20.57
C GLU A 25 8.40 11.19 19.86
N SER A 26 9.44 10.53 19.36
CA SER A 26 10.54 11.21 18.66
C SER A 26 10.06 11.93 17.41
N VAL A 27 9.21 11.28 16.62
CA VAL A 27 8.63 11.85 15.39
C VAL A 27 7.74 13.03 15.72
N GLN A 28 6.82 12.93 16.68
CA GLN A 28 5.93 14.01 17.08
C GLN A 28 6.72 15.21 17.61
N SER A 29 7.69 14.96 18.51
CA SER A 29 8.51 16.04 19.09
C SER A 29 9.33 16.76 18.02
N LEU A 30 9.88 16.03 17.06
CA LEU A 30 10.64 16.62 15.96
C LEU A 30 9.74 17.47 15.04
N ILE A 31 8.54 17.00 14.72
CA ILE A 31 7.57 17.74 13.92
C ILE A 31 7.26 19.08 14.56
N GLU A 32 6.92 19.10 15.85
CA GLU A 32 6.50 20.33 16.53
C GLU A 32 7.69 21.26 16.83
N ASN A 33 8.82 20.74 17.32
CA ASN A 33 9.97 21.56 17.67
C ASN A 33 10.60 22.22 16.45
N GLU A 34 10.62 21.54 15.32
CA GLU A 34 11.20 22.03 14.08
C GLU A 34 10.18 22.71 13.15
N GLN A 35 8.90 22.76 13.58
CA GLN A 35 7.77 23.33 12.83
C GLN A 35 7.66 22.72 11.43
N VAL A 36 7.67 21.37 11.36
CA VAL A 36 7.62 20.64 10.10
C VAL A 36 6.23 20.76 9.48
N THR A 37 6.17 21.25 8.24
CA THR A 37 4.90 21.42 7.50
C THR A 37 4.63 20.31 6.48
N PHE A 38 5.66 19.54 6.14
CA PHE A 38 5.61 18.46 5.15
C PHE A 38 6.52 17.31 5.58
N THR A 39 6.03 16.08 5.52
CA THR A 39 6.82 14.89 5.88
C THR A 39 6.51 13.71 4.97
N ALA A 40 7.32 12.67 5.06
CA ALA A 40 7.13 11.45 4.27
C ALA A 40 7.65 10.22 5.02
N ALA A 41 6.84 9.18 5.08
CA ALA A 41 7.25 7.88 5.61
C ALA A 41 6.34 6.74 5.12
N VAL A 42 6.70 5.52 5.49
CA VAL A 42 5.89 4.31 5.29
C VAL A 42 4.78 4.22 6.35
N PRO A 43 3.68 3.49 6.10
CA PRO A 43 2.55 3.39 7.03
C PRO A 43 2.91 2.99 8.47
N THR A 44 3.88 2.11 8.67
CA THR A 44 4.30 1.64 10.00
C THR A 44 4.77 2.76 10.93
N ILE A 45 5.44 3.78 10.38
CA ILE A 45 5.86 4.96 11.17
C ILE A 45 4.64 5.75 11.64
N TRP A 46 3.64 5.87 10.79
CA TRP A 46 2.41 6.61 11.10
C TRP A 46 1.54 5.86 12.12
N LEU A 47 1.52 4.53 12.12
CA LEU A 47 0.85 3.75 13.15
C LEU A 47 1.46 4.02 14.53
N MET A 48 2.79 3.98 14.66
CA MET A 48 3.47 4.32 15.91
C MET A 48 3.22 5.77 16.35
N LEU A 49 3.17 6.71 15.41
CA LEU A 49 2.82 8.09 15.68
C LEU A 49 1.38 8.20 16.20
N PHE A 50 0.41 7.57 15.56
CA PHE A 50 -0.98 7.59 16.00
C PHE A 50 -1.18 7.00 17.39
N GLU A 51 -0.53 5.87 17.69
CA GLU A 51 -0.56 5.26 19.02
C GLU A 51 -0.06 6.25 20.10
N TYR A 52 1.05 6.92 19.83
CA TYR A 52 1.59 7.92 20.74
C TYR A 52 0.65 9.13 20.91
N LEU A 53 0.11 9.66 19.82
CA LEU A 53 -0.82 10.79 19.86
C LEU A 53 -2.11 10.46 20.60
N GLU A 54 -2.63 9.25 20.46
CA GLU A 54 -3.83 8.80 21.19
C GLU A 54 -3.58 8.63 22.68
N LYS A 55 -2.44 8.06 23.03
CA LYS A 55 -2.04 7.85 24.43
C LYS A 55 -1.78 9.17 25.17
N THR A 56 -1.24 10.18 24.47
CA THR A 56 -0.79 11.44 25.10
C THR A 56 -1.74 12.60 24.93
N GLY A 57 -2.69 12.52 23.98
CA GLY A 57 -3.55 13.64 23.60
C GLY A 57 -2.84 14.76 22.82
N LYS A 58 -1.56 14.57 22.44
CA LYS A 58 -0.80 15.53 21.65
C LYS A 58 -1.37 15.66 20.23
N LYS A 59 -1.02 16.77 19.56
CA LYS A 59 -1.49 17.13 18.23
C LYS A 59 -0.34 17.26 17.24
N LEU A 60 -0.68 17.51 15.98
CA LEU A 60 0.24 17.83 14.89
C LEU A 60 -0.12 19.22 14.36
N GLU A 61 0.26 20.28 15.11
CA GLU A 61 -0.19 21.65 14.83
C GLU A 61 0.52 22.29 13.63
N SER A 62 1.79 21.93 13.41
CA SER A 62 2.58 22.46 12.30
C SER A 62 2.43 21.69 10.99
N LEU A 63 2.07 20.40 11.06
CA LEU A 63 2.06 19.51 9.92
C LEU A 63 0.82 19.72 9.04
N ASN A 64 1.03 20.05 7.76
CA ASN A 64 -0.06 20.25 6.80
C ASN A 64 -0.24 19.05 5.86
N ARG A 65 0.85 18.37 5.49
CA ARG A 65 0.85 17.32 4.48
C ARG A 65 1.82 16.20 4.82
N CYS A 66 1.43 14.96 4.53
CA CYS A 66 2.36 13.85 4.55
C CYS A 66 2.27 13.03 3.26
N VAL A 67 3.42 12.59 2.77
CA VAL A 67 3.52 11.62 1.68
C VAL A 67 3.60 10.22 2.28
N ILE A 68 2.77 9.32 1.78
CA ILE A 68 2.78 7.91 2.17
C ILE A 68 3.04 7.07 0.92
N GLY A 69 4.00 6.17 1.03
CA GLY A 69 4.40 5.28 -0.06
C GLY A 69 5.20 4.11 0.47
N GLY A 70 5.78 3.33 -0.44
CA GLY A 70 6.56 2.14 -0.10
C GLY A 70 5.71 0.90 0.22
N SER A 71 4.48 1.07 0.68
CA SER A 71 3.40 0.08 0.73
C SER A 71 2.06 0.79 0.59
N ALA A 72 0.98 0.03 0.39
CA ALA A 72 -0.36 0.61 0.33
C ALA A 72 -0.70 1.35 1.64
N CYS A 73 -1.33 2.51 1.50
CA CYS A 73 -1.82 3.28 2.63
C CYS A 73 -3.28 2.90 2.90
N PRO A 74 -3.60 2.32 4.07
CA PRO A 74 -4.97 1.98 4.41
C PRO A 74 -5.87 3.23 4.47
N ARG A 75 -7.10 3.10 4.03
CA ARG A 75 -8.09 4.19 4.01
C ARG A 75 -8.25 4.86 5.38
N PHE A 76 -8.40 4.05 6.44
CA PHE A 76 -8.57 4.58 7.80
C PHE A 76 -7.43 5.51 8.24
N MET A 77 -6.21 5.27 7.74
CA MET A 77 -5.05 6.11 8.06
C MET A 77 -5.18 7.49 7.41
N MET A 78 -5.63 7.54 6.16
CA MET A 78 -5.87 8.80 5.46
C MET A 78 -7.01 9.60 6.09
N GLU A 79 -8.12 8.94 6.43
CA GLU A 79 -9.25 9.53 7.14
C GLU A 79 -8.81 10.09 8.50
N LYS A 80 -8.05 9.32 9.28
CA LYS A 80 -7.54 9.73 10.59
C LYS A 80 -6.62 10.94 10.53
N PHE A 81 -5.70 10.99 9.57
CA PHE A 81 -4.86 12.17 9.34
C PHE A 81 -5.69 13.39 9.03
N TYR A 82 -6.67 13.25 8.13
CA TYR A 82 -7.49 14.35 7.68
C TYR A 82 -8.46 14.85 8.77
N GLU A 83 -9.28 13.95 9.34
CA GLU A 83 -10.35 14.30 10.25
C GLU A 83 -9.84 14.71 11.64
N LYS A 84 -8.84 13.98 12.16
CA LYS A 84 -8.38 14.17 13.54
C LYS A 84 -7.25 15.18 13.65
N TYR A 85 -6.39 15.27 12.62
CA TYR A 85 -5.18 16.09 12.68
C TYR A 85 -5.10 17.19 11.61
N GLY A 86 -6.06 17.27 10.68
CA GLY A 86 -6.06 18.27 9.62
C GLY A 86 -4.93 18.11 8.60
N VAL A 87 -4.35 16.93 8.49
CA VAL A 87 -3.19 16.65 7.62
C VAL A 87 -3.66 15.98 6.32
N ASP A 88 -3.31 16.58 5.18
CA ASP A 88 -3.55 15.97 3.87
C ASP A 88 -2.55 14.87 3.57
N VAL A 89 -3.06 13.69 3.20
CA VAL A 89 -2.23 12.57 2.77
C VAL A 89 -2.07 12.59 1.26
N ILE A 90 -0.82 12.46 0.82
CA ILE A 90 -0.44 12.29 -0.57
C ILE A 90 0.05 10.86 -0.74
N HIS A 91 -0.77 10.02 -1.34
CA HIS A 91 -0.36 8.66 -1.67
C HIS A 91 0.55 8.68 -2.89
N CYS A 92 1.62 7.93 -2.89
CA CYS A 92 2.51 7.79 -4.03
C CYS A 92 3.02 6.36 -4.16
N TRP A 93 3.43 6.03 -5.37
CA TRP A 93 4.07 4.77 -5.69
C TRP A 93 5.36 4.99 -6.45
N GLY A 94 6.29 4.12 -6.17
CA GLY A 94 7.57 4.03 -6.85
C GLY A 94 8.44 2.95 -6.22
N MET A 95 9.58 2.75 -6.83
CA MET A 95 10.57 1.74 -6.45
C MET A 95 11.98 2.26 -6.77
N THR A 96 13.00 1.51 -6.42
CA THR A 96 14.39 1.90 -6.74
C THR A 96 14.58 2.09 -8.25
N GLU A 97 13.96 1.22 -9.03
CA GLU A 97 14.00 1.23 -10.49
C GLU A 97 13.28 2.43 -11.13
N THR A 98 12.48 3.16 -10.36
CA THR A 98 11.79 4.39 -10.81
C THR A 98 12.41 5.68 -10.29
N SER A 99 13.55 5.65 -9.62
CA SER A 99 14.45 6.73 -9.17
C SER A 99 13.82 7.93 -8.42
N PRO A 100 12.97 7.82 -7.44
CA PRO A 100 12.23 6.66 -6.95
C PRO A 100 10.75 6.69 -7.34
N ILE A 101 10.24 7.76 -8.01
CA ILE A 101 8.80 8.03 -8.12
C ILE A 101 8.23 7.69 -9.50
N GLY A 102 7.18 6.88 -9.51
CA GLY A 102 6.39 6.57 -10.71
C GLY A 102 5.06 7.34 -10.74
N THR A 103 4.32 7.34 -9.62
CA THR A 103 3.02 8.02 -9.53
C THR A 103 2.86 8.84 -8.26
N ILE A 104 2.00 9.84 -8.34
CA ILE A 104 1.59 10.67 -7.20
C ILE A 104 0.09 10.92 -7.25
N ASN A 105 -0.59 10.78 -6.13
CA ASN A 105 -2.00 11.08 -6.04
C ASN A 105 -2.21 12.58 -5.79
N ARG A 106 -2.77 13.23 -6.80
CA ARG A 106 -3.30 14.59 -6.71
C ARG A 106 -4.65 14.62 -7.43
N PRO A 107 -5.71 15.08 -6.77
CA PRO A 107 -7.01 15.19 -7.40
C PRO A 107 -6.96 16.17 -8.57
N LEU A 108 -7.65 15.85 -9.65
CA LEU A 108 -7.95 16.81 -10.71
C LEU A 108 -9.05 17.75 -10.23
N SER A 109 -9.15 18.95 -10.80
CA SER A 109 -10.18 19.94 -10.42
C SER A 109 -11.61 19.40 -10.55
N LYS A 110 -11.86 18.48 -11.48
CA LYS A 110 -13.18 17.81 -11.60
C LYS A 110 -13.50 16.83 -10.45
N HIS A 111 -12.50 16.46 -9.65
CA HIS A 111 -12.66 15.60 -8.46
C HIS A 111 -12.79 16.41 -7.18
N ASP A 112 -12.83 17.74 -7.27
CA ASP A 112 -13.09 18.57 -6.10
C ASP A 112 -14.51 18.30 -5.60
N THR A 113 -14.60 17.74 -4.40
CA THR A 113 -15.84 17.29 -3.80
C THR A 113 -15.80 17.39 -2.28
N THR A 114 -16.96 17.72 -1.72
CA THR A 114 -17.19 17.68 -0.26
C THR A 114 -17.68 16.30 0.21
N ASP A 115 -17.94 15.38 -0.73
CA ASP A 115 -18.31 14.01 -0.43
C ASP A 115 -17.06 13.23 0.03
N PHE A 116 -17.00 12.93 1.31
CA PHE A 116 -15.90 12.22 1.96
C PHE A 116 -15.63 10.86 1.34
N THR A 117 -16.67 10.11 1.00
CA THR A 117 -16.54 8.78 0.40
C THR A 117 -15.77 8.87 -0.90
N LYS A 118 -16.21 9.73 -1.81
CA LYS A 118 -15.56 9.93 -3.12
C LYS A 118 -14.15 10.48 -2.99
N LYS A 119 -13.91 11.39 -2.02
CA LYS A 119 -12.58 11.93 -1.75
C LYS A 119 -11.61 10.82 -1.38
N PHE A 120 -11.98 9.94 -0.46
CA PHE A 120 -11.09 8.87 -0.01
C PHE A 120 -11.03 7.69 -0.96
N ASP A 121 -12.08 7.41 -1.76
CA ASP A 121 -12.02 6.43 -2.85
C ASP A 121 -10.96 6.82 -3.90
N LEU A 122 -10.77 8.12 -4.13
CA LEU A 122 -9.69 8.60 -4.98
C LEU A 122 -8.34 8.56 -4.25
N ALA A 123 -8.29 8.99 -2.99
CA ALA A 123 -7.06 9.13 -2.22
C ALA A 123 -6.32 7.80 -2.00
N VAL A 124 -7.04 6.68 -1.88
CA VAL A 124 -6.44 5.35 -1.70
C VAL A 124 -5.68 4.85 -2.92
N LYS A 125 -5.94 5.38 -4.11
CA LYS A 125 -5.17 5.08 -5.31
C LYS A 125 -3.76 5.66 -5.20
N GLN A 126 -2.76 5.02 -5.82
CA GLN A 126 -1.38 5.52 -5.82
C GLN A 126 -1.17 6.70 -6.77
N GLY A 127 -2.21 7.07 -7.50
CA GLY A 127 -2.27 8.30 -8.27
C GLY A 127 -1.88 8.14 -9.74
N ARG A 128 -1.52 9.26 -10.35
CA ARG A 128 -1.24 9.37 -11.77
C ARG A 128 0.26 9.40 -12.03
N PRO A 129 0.72 8.95 -13.22
CA PRO A 129 2.13 9.05 -13.56
C PRO A 129 2.59 10.52 -13.50
N VAL A 130 3.80 10.71 -12.99
CA VAL A 130 4.43 12.03 -12.99
C VAL A 130 4.87 12.41 -14.42
N TYR A 131 5.11 13.70 -14.65
CA TYR A 131 5.47 14.18 -15.98
C TYR A 131 6.66 13.42 -16.57
N GLY A 132 6.50 12.93 -17.81
CA GLY A 132 7.52 12.14 -18.53
C GLY A 132 7.47 10.64 -18.25
N VAL A 133 6.60 10.17 -17.34
CA VAL A 133 6.38 8.74 -17.06
C VAL A 133 5.10 8.27 -17.74
N GLU A 134 5.17 7.08 -18.34
CA GLU A 134 4.04 6.38 -18.94
C GLU A 134 3.79 5.06 -18.23
N LEU A 135 2.51 4.67 -18.14
CA LEU A 135 2.06 3.41 -17.57
C LEU A 135 1.20 2.65 -18.57
N LYS A 136 1.28 1.34 -18.53
CA LYS A 136 0.33 0.41 -19.16
C LYS A 136 0.14 -0.82 -18.28
N ILE A 137 -0.97 -1.51 -18.46
CA ILE A 137 -1.24 -2.81 -17.86
C ILE A 137 -1.43 -3.84 -18.96
N THR A 138 -0.95 -5.06 -18.73
CA THR A 138 -1.09 -6.18 -19.69
C THR A 138 -1.61 -7.43 -18.99
N ASP A 139 -2.25 -8.30 -19.76
CA ASP A 139 -2.48 -9.67 -19.32
C ASP A 139 -1.17 -10.51 -19.29
N ASP A 140 -1.26 -11.77 -18.91
CA ASP A 140 -0.11 -12.69 -18.87
C ASP A 140 0.46 -13.03 -20.27
N ASN A 141 -0.26 -12.71 -21.35
CA ASN A 141 0.18 -12.86 -22.74
C ASN A 141 0.80 -11.58 -23.32
N GLY A 142 0.89 -10.51 -22.53
CA GLY A 142 1.42 -9.22 -22.95
C GLY A 142 0.43 -8.33 -23.71
N ILE A 143 -0.86 -8.71 -23.79
CA ILE A 143 -1.90 -7.91 -24.43
C ILE A 143 -2.25 -6.72 -23.54
N VAL A 144 -2.20 -5.52 -24.09
CA VAL A 144 -2.54 -4.29 -23.33
C VAL A 144 -4.03 -4.28 -22.99
N LEU A 145 -4.30 -4.07 -21.70
CA LEU A 145 -5.65 -3.99 -21.14
C LEU A 145 -6.19 -2.56 -21.15
N PRO A 146 -7.52 -2.37 -21.13
CA PRO A 146 -8.13 -1.04 -21.13
C PRO A 146 -7.96 -0.31 -19.80
N ASN A 147 -7.91 1.03 -19.85
CA ASN A 147 -7.88 1.90 -18.68
C ASN A 147 -9.31 2.19 -18.20
N ASP A 148 -10.01 1.16 -17.72
CA ASP A 148 -11.42 1.21 -17.30
C ASP A 148 -11.60 1.24 -15.77
N GLY A 149 -10.49 1.17 -15.02
CA GLY A 149 -10.49 1.14 -13.55
C GLY A 149 -10.96 -0.20 -12.95
N LYS A 150 -11.16 -1.22 -13.78
CA LYS A 150 -11.66 -2.55 -13.38
C LYS A 150 -10.72 -3.66 -13.83
N SER A 151 -10.29 -3.61 -15.09
CA SER A 151 -9.30 -4.53 -15.63
C SER A 151 -7.98 -4.33 -14.89
N PHE A 152 -7.46 -5.38 -14.27
CA PHE A 152 -6.16 -5.35 -13.63
C PHE A 152 -5.18 -6.31 -14.31
N GLY A 153 -3.94 -5.93 -14.35
CA GLY A 153 -2.91 -6.66 -15.05
C GLY A 153 -1.50 -6.29 -14.61
N ASN A 154 -0.53 -6.92 -15.20
CA ASN A 154 0.88 -6.67 -14.96
C ASN A 154 1.22 -5.22 -15.29
N LEU A 155 1.71 -4.46 -14.32
CA LEU A 155 2.04 -3.05 -14.47
C LEU A 155 3.40 -2.87 -15.14
N TRP A 156 3.41 -2.11 -16.23
CA TRP A 156 4.59 -1.66 -16.92
C TRP A 156 4.77 -0.15 -16.81
N ILE A 157 6.01 0.29 -16.72
CA ILE A 157 6.38 1.69 -16.64
C ILE A 157 7.51 2.01 -17.60
N ARG A 158 7.53 3.21 -18.17
CA ARG A 158 8.69 3.76 -18.86
C ARG A 158 8.82 5.27 -18.63
N GLY A 159 10.01 5.79 -18.80
CA GLY A 159 10.29 7.21 -18.63
C GLY A 159 11.79 7.50 -18.52
N PRO A 160 12.20 8.77 -18.57
CA PRO A 160 13.60 9.15 -18.69
C PRO A 160 14.48 8.79 -17.48
N TRP A 161 13.89 8.45 -16.33
CA TRP A 161 14.62 8.04 -15.13
C TRP A 161 14.27 6.61 -14.66
N ILE A 162 13.53 5.87 -15.49
CA ILE A 162 13.30 4.45 -15.23
C ILE A 162 14.58 3.67 -15.58
N CYS A 163 14.93 2.68 -14.77
CA CYS A 163 16.14 1.92 -15.01
C CYS A 163 16.08 1.18 -16.36
N SER A 164 17.20 1.18 -17.07
CA SER A 164 17.34 0.50 -18.37
C SER A 164 17.85 -0.94 -18.25
N GLY A 165 18.14 -1.40 -17.03
CA GLY A 165 18.63 -2.75 -16.78
C GLY A 165 19.28 -2.92 -15.42
N TYR A 166 19.64 -4.16 -15.11
CA TYR A 166 20.37 -4.51 -13.90
C TYR A 166 21.84 -4.83 -14.22
N LEU A 167 22.74 -4.41 -13.34
CA LEU A 167 24.17 -4.66 -13.51
C LEU A 167 24.44 -6.17 -13.62
N ASN A 168 25.22 -6.58 -14.63
CA ASN A 168 25.60 -7.96 -14.92
C ASN A 168 24.45 -8.92 -15.26
N ILE A 169 23.23 -8.44 -15.45
CA ILE A 169 22.11 -9.24 -15.93
C ILE A 169 21.87 -8.91 -17.41
N LYS A 170 22.10 -9.88 -18.28
CA LYS A 170 21.79 -9.77 -19.71
C LYS A 170 20.40 -10.37 -19.95
N ASN A 171 19.61 -9.73 -20.82
CA ASN A 171 18.27 -10.20 -21.20
C ASN A 171 17.33 -10.40 -19.99
N SER A 172 17.17 -9.36 -19.20
CA SER A 172 16.21 -9.37 -18.08
C SER A 172 14.79 -9.48 -18.63
N GLU A 173 14.03 -10.47 -18.16
CA GLU A 173 12.60 -10.64 -18.48
C GLU A 173 11.75 -9.44 -18.04
N THR A 174 12.31 -8.55 -17.19
CA THR A 174 11.64 -7.36 -16.70
C THR A 174 11.77 -6.16 -17.64
N HIS A 175 12.58 -6.25 -18.70
CA HIS A 175 12.76 -5.19 -19.68
C HIS A 175 12.21 -5.65 -21.04
N GLY A 176 11.10 -5.03 -21.43
CA GLY A 176 10.48 -5.25 -22.73
C GLY A 176 11.04 -4.34 -23.83
N ASP A 177 10.47 -4.44 -25.02
CA ASP A 177 10.78 -3.54 -26.13
C ASP A 177 10.37 -2.09 -25.79
N ASP A 178 10.97 -1.11 -26.48
CA ASP A 178 10.67 0.32 -26.35
C ASP A 178 10.82 0.88 -24.92
N ASP A 179 11.84 0.43 -24.18
CA ASP A 179 12.18 0.89 -22.82
C ASP A 179 11.10 0.66 -21.74
N TRP A 180 10.19 -0.26 -21.98
CA TRP A 180 9.22 -0.65 -20.97
C TRP A 180 9.84 -1.57 -19.91
N PHE A 181 9.62 -1.21 -18.63
CA PHE A 181 10.04 -1.97 -17.47
C PHE A 181 8.82 -2.62 -16.77
N LEU A 182 8.86 -3.94 -16.57
CA LEU A 182 7.88 -4.72 -15.83
C LEU A 182 8.15 -4.60 -14.33
N THR A 183 7.24 -3.98 -13.60
CA THR A 183 7.45 -3.62 -12.19
C THR A 183 7.30 -4.79 -11.21
N GLY A 184 6.62 -5.85 -11.62
CA GLY A 184 6.21 -6.96 -10.74
C GLY A 184 5.05 -6.60 -9.82
N ASP A 185 4.39 -5.46 -10.05
CA ASP A 185 3.11 -5.10 -9.44
C ASP A 185 1.96 -5.42 -10.40
N VAL A 186 0.80 -5.71 -9.85
CA VAL A 186 -0.48 -5.82 -10.54
C VAL A 186 -1.31 -4.60 -10.19
N ALA A 187 -1.89 -3.95 -11.20
CA ALA A 187 -2.61 -2.69 -11.01
C ALA A 187 -3.82 -2.57 -11.92
N THR A 188 -4.73 -1.68 -11.57
CA THR A 188 -5.72 -1.10 -12.48
C THR A 188 -5.29 0.29 -12.90
N LEU A 189 -5.74 0.72 -14.08
CA LEU A 189 -5.67 2.11 -14.54
C LEU A 189 -7.07 2.57 -14.89
N ASP A 190 -7.48 3.74 -14.40
CA ASP A 190 -8.77 4.31 -14.79
C ASP A 190 -8.65 5.29 -15.97
N SER A 191 -9.78 5.73 -16.50
CA SER A 191 -9.85 6.65 -17.64
C SER A 191 -9.22 8.04 -17.38
N ASP A 192 -8.99 8.39 -16.12
CA ASP A 192 -8.31 9.61 -15.70
C ASP A 192 -6.81 9.41 -15.49
N GLY A 193 -6.35 8.17 -15.67
CA GLY A 193 -4.97 7.75 -15.51
C GLY A 193 -4.56 7.50 -14.05
N TYR A 194 -5.52 7.38 -13.11
CA TYR A 194 -5.16 6.97 -11.75
C TYR A 194 -4.89 5.48 -11.72
N MET A 195 -3.73 5.14 -11.20
CA MET A 195 -3.28 3.79 -10.93
C MET A 195 -3.69 3.37 -9.52
N GLN A 196 -4.16 2.15 -9.40
CA GLN A 196 -4.35 1.48 -8.12
C GLN A 196 -3.65 0.13 -8.15
N ILE A 197 -2.66 -0.04 -7.26
CA ILE A 197 -2.03 -1.35 -7.04
C ILE A 197 -3.07 -2.25 -6.40
N THR A 198 -3.29 -3.40 -7.03
CA THR A 198 -4.15 -4.45 -6.49
C THR A 198 -3.34 -5.51 -5.77
N ASP A 199 -2.13 -5.82 -6.25
CA ASP A 199 -1.22 -6.75 -5.59
C ASP A 199 0.19 -6.73 -6.19
N ARG A 200 1.05 -7.60 -5.68
CA ARG A 200 2.29 -8.05 -6.33
C ARG A 200 1.99 -9.26 -7.21
N THR A 201 2.63 -9.38 -8.37
CA THR A 201 2.46 -10.55 -9.27
C THR A 201 2.68 -11.88 -8.55
N LYS A 202 3.61 -11.91 -7.58
CA LYS A 202 3.91 -13.09 -6.75
C LYS A 202 3.02 -13.27 -5.53
N ASP A 203 2.21 -12.26 -5.19
CA ASP A 203 1.37 -12.23 -3.98
C ASP A 203 -0.12 -12.31 -4.30
N VAL A 204 -0.50 -11.98 -5.55
CA VAL A 204 -1.87 -12.14 -6.03
C VAL A 204 -2.31 -13.60 -5.92
N ILE A 205 -3.50 -13.80 -5.37
CA ILE A 205 -4.03 -15.15 -5.13
C ILE A 205 -4.83 -15.56 -6.35
N LYS A 206 -4.39 -16.64 -7.01
CA LYS A 206 -5.03 -17.19 -8.22
C LYS A 206 -6.06 -18.22 -7.82
N SER A 207 -7.33 -17.86 -7.82
CA SER A 207 -8.42 -18.69 -7.33
C SER A 207 -9.43 -18.99 -8.43
N GLY A 208 -9.48 -20.24 -8.90
CA GLY A 208 -10.45 -20.69 -9.90
C GLY A 208 -10.36 -19.95 -11.25
N GLY A 209 -9.16 -19.47 -11.62
CA GLY A 209 -8.94 -18.68 -12.83
C GLY A 209 -9.17 -17.17 -12.66
N GLU A 210 -9.60 -16.74 -11.49
CA GLU A 210 -9.78 -15.34 -11.12
C GLU A 210 -8.69 -14.88 -10.15
N TRP A 211 -8.44 -13.59 -10.08
CA TRP A 211 -7.42 -13.03 -9.19
C TRP A 211 -8.08 -12.38 -7.98
N ILE A 212 -7.53 -12.65 -6.79
CA ILE A 212 -7.95 -12.05 -5.53
C ILE A 212 -6.84 -11.13 -5.04
N SER A 213 -7.17 -9.87 -4.75
CA SER A 213 -6.25 -8.91 -4.19
C SER A 213 -6.02 -9.17 -2.71
N SER A 214 -4.81 -9.59 -2.34
CA SER A 214 -4.42 -9.74 -0.95
C SER A 214 -4.39 -8.39 -0.23
N ILE A 215 -3.92 -7.33 -0.91
CA ILE A 215 -3.80 -5.97 -0.35
C ILE A 215 -5.16 -5.39 0.00
N GLU A 216 -6.19 -5.62 -0.80
CA GLU A 216 -7.52 -5.07 -0.54
C GLU A 216 -8.14 -5.70 0.70
N ILE A 217 -8.02 -7.03 0.85
CA ILE A 217 -8.47 -7.73 2.04
C ILE A 217 -7.71 -7.24 3.29
N GLU A 218 -6.39 -7.09 3.19
CA GLU A 218 -5.54 -6.56 4.27
C GLU A 218 -5.97 -5.17 4.72
N ASN A 219 -6.21 -4.28 3.77
CA ASN A 219 -6.61 -2.90 4.05
C ASN A 219 -7.96 -2.83 4.77
N PHE A 220 -8.93 -3.64 4.37
CA PHE A 220 -10.21 -3.70 5.08
C PHE A 220 -10.07 -4.32 6.46
N ALA A 221 -9.35 -5.44 6.59
CA ALA A 221 -9.15 -6.10 7.87
C ALA A 221 -8.40 -5.21 8.87
N ALA A 222 -7.36 -4.50 8.44
CA ALA A 222 -6.62 -3.54 9.26
C ALA A 222 -7.46 -2.33 9.70
N GLY A 223 -8.59 -2.07 9.05
CA GLY A 223 -9.56 -1.05 9.45
C GLY A 223 -10.45 -1.46 10.63
N HIS A 224 -10.37 -2.71 11.10
CA HIS A 224 -11.13 -3.16 12.27
C HIS A 224 -10.50 -2.64 13.57
N PRO A 225 -11.30 -2.05 14.52
CA PRO A 225 -10.75 -1.43 15.74
C PRO A 225 -9.89 -2.33 16.61
N ALA A 226 -10.15 -3.65 16.61
CA ALA A 226 -9.40 -4.63 17.39
C ALA A 226 -8.14 -5.16 16.69
N ILE A 227 -7.87 -4.78 15.44
CA ILE A 227 -6.76 -5.29 14.62
C ILE A 227 -5.66 -4.25 14.53
N LYS A 228 -4.44 -4.68 14.83
CA LYS A 228 -3.21 -3.88 14.71
C LYS A 228 -2.60 -4.01 13.31
N GLU A 229 -2.51 -5.23 12.82
CA GLU A 229 -1.91 -5.55 11.52
C GLU A 229 -2.63 -6.72 10.87
N ALA A 230 -2.65 -6.73 9.53
CA ALA A 230 -3.24 -7.77 8.73
C ALA A 230 -2.32 -8.16 7.57
N ALA A 231 -2.25 -9.43 7.25
CA ALA A 231 -1.59 -9.98 6.08
C ALA A 231 -2.45 -11.07 5.46
N VAL A 232 -2.42 -11.19 4.13
CA VAL A 232 -3.13 -12.25 3.41
C VAL A 232 -2.16 -12.98 2.50
N ILE A 233 -2.20 -14.30 2.55
CA ILE A 233 -1.44 -15.18 1.65
C ILE A 233 -2.36 -16.18 0.96
N GLY A 234 -1.97 -16.60 -0.26
CA GLY A 234 -2.60 -17.72 -0.93
C GLY A 234 -2.12 -19.03 -0.32
N ILE A 235 -3.07 -19.91 0.00
CA ILE A 235 -2.83 -21.30 0.43
C ILE A 235 -3.45 -22.22 -0.63
N PHE A 236 -2.74 -23.29 -0.96
CA PHE A 236 -3.21 -24.28 -1.93
C PHE A 236 -4.58 -24.84 -1.56
N HIS A 237 -5.47 -24.92 -2.56
CA HIS A 237 -6.80 -25.46 -2.42
C HIS A 237 -7.12 -26.38 -3.60
N PRO A 238 -7.49 -27.67 -3.38
CA PRO A 238 -7.60 -28.66 -4.45
C PRO A 238 -8.63 -28.34 -5.54
N LYS A 239 -9.66 -27.54 -5.23
CA LYS A 239 -10.70 -27.14 -6.17
C LYS A 239 -10.43 -25.79 -6.85
N TRP A 240 -9.77 -24.87 -6.14
CA TRP A 240 -9.68 -23.47 -6.54
C TRP A 240 -8.26 -23.03 -6.86
N ASP A 241 -7.27 -23.93 -6.79
CA ASP A 241 -5.84 -23.67 -6.91
C ASP A 241 -5.28 -22.96 -5.65
N GLU A 242 -5.71 -21.75 -5.38
CA GLU A 242 -5.39 -21.04 -4.14
C GLU A 242 -6.65 -20.42 -3.50
N ARG A 243 -6.61 -20.29 -2.17
CA ARG A 243 -7.60 -19.55 -1.40
C ARG A 243 -6.92 -18.66 -0.36
N PRO A 244 -7.52 -17.50 -0.02
CA PRO A 244 -6.94 -16.57 0.95
C PRO A 244 -6.94 -17.14 2.37
N LEU A 245 -5.79 -17.06 3.04
CA LEU A 245 -5.63 -17.16 4.48
C LEU A 245 -5.35 -15.76 5.03
N LEU A 246 -6.23 -15.26 5.90
CA LEU A 246 -6.08 -13.97 6.56
C LEU A 246 -5.35 -14.15 7.90
N ILE A 247 -4.22 -13.46 8.06
CA ILE A 247 -3.37 -13.55 9.24
C ILE A 247 -3.42 -12.20 9.95
N LEU A 248 -3.80 -12.19 11.23
CA LEU A 248 -4.11 -10.99 12.00
C LEU A 248 -3.27 -10.88 13.26
N VAL A 249 -2.88 -9.66 13.60
CA VAL A 249 -2.34 -9.27 14.90
C VAL A 249 -3.37 -8.39 15.60
N LYS A 250 -3.77 -8.77 16.80
CA LYS A 250 -4.73 -7.99 17.61
C LYS A 250 -4.06 -6.77 18.26
N ASN A 251 -4.81 -5.72 18.48
CA ASN A 251 -4.41 -4.62 19.36
C ASN A 251 -4.27 -5.14 20.81
N GLU A 252 -3.42 -4.49 21.61
CA GLU A 252 -3.27 -4.82 23.03
C GLU A 252 -4.62 -4.70 23.76
N ASN A 253 -4.92 -5.70 24.56
CA ASN A 253 -6.16 -5.81 25.34
C ASN A 253 -7.46 -5.84 24.50
N SER A 254 -7.37 -6.16 23.22
CA SER A 254 -8.54 -6.36 22.37
C SER A 254 -8.86 -7.84 22.23
N GLU A 255 -10.14 -8.16 22.38
CA GLU A 255 -10.69 -9.46 22.04
C GLU A 255 -11.54 -9.33 20.79
N VAL A 256 -11.35 -10.24 19.86
CA VAL A 256 -12.13 -10.35 18.63
C VAL A 256 -12.08 -11.80 18.16
N THR A 257 -13.21 -12.30 17.65
CA THR A 257 -13.34 -13.63 17.09
C THR A 257 -13.21 -13.64 15.58
N GLU A 258 -13.05 -14.83 15.00
CA GLU A 258 -13.04 -14.98 13.53
C GLU A 258 -14.38 -14.58 12.92
N GLU A 259 -15.50 -14.96 13.55
CA GLU A 259 -16.85 -14.64 13.10
C GLU A 259 -17.08 -13.13 13.05
N GLU A 260 -16.57 -12.37 14.01
CA GLU A 260 -16.65 -10.90 14.02
C GLU A 260 -15.85 -10.29 12.87
N ILE A 261 -14.67 -10.82 12.57
CA ILE A 261 -13.89 -10.38 11.41
C ILE A 261 -14.57 -10.74 10.09
N PHE A 262 -15.09 -11.95 9.94
CA PHE A 262 -15.87 -12.33 8.76
C PHE A 262 -17.09 -11.43 8.56
N ALA A 263 -17.83 -11.14 9.64
CA ALA A 263 -18.96 -10.22 9.60
C ALA A 263 -18.53 -8.79 9.22
N PHE A 264 -17.39 -8.35 9.71
CA PHE A 264 -16.85 -7.03 9.39
C PHE A 264 -16.42 -6.89 7.93
N LEU A 265 -15.84 -7.94 7.33
CA LEU A 265 -15.40 -7.96 5.94
C LEU A 265 -16.57 -8.16 4.96
N LYS A 266 -17.65 -8.79 5.41
CA LYS A 266 -18.86 -8.96 4.61
C LYS A 266 -19.35 -7.59 4.11
N ASP A 267 -19.74 -7.52 2.87
CA ASP A 267 -20.17 -6.30 2.18
C ASP A 267 -19.08 -5.23 1.90
N LYS A 268 -17.84 -5.47 2.36
CA LYS A 268 -16.69 -4.60 2.06
C LYS A 268 -15.80 -5.14 0.94
N ILE A 269 -15.76 -6.45 0.80
CA ILE A 269 -15.03 -7.13 -0.26
C ILE A 269 -15.98 -8.01 -1.07
N ALA A 270 -15.58 -8.37 -2.28
CA ALA A 270 -16.36 -9.30 -3.10
C ALA A 270 -16.55 -10.63 -2.36
N SER A 271 -17.75 -11.21 -2.41
CA SER A 271 -18.09 -12.41 -1.64
C SER A 271 -17.15 -13.60 -1.91
N TRP A 272 -16.69 -13.73 -3.14
CA TRP A 272 -15.75 -14.78 -3.53
C TRP A 272 -14.29 -14.49 -3.14
N TRP A 273 -13.97 -13.27 -2.67
CA TRP A 273 -12.69 -12.88 -2.08
C TRP A 273 -12.60 -13.20 -0.58
N MET A 274 -13.72 -13.55 0.04
CA MET A 274 -13.73 -13.85 1.47
C MET A 274 -12.66 -14.90 1.80
N PRO A 275 -11.83 -14.64 2.84
CA PRO A 275 -10.85 -15.62 3.31
C PRO A 275 -11.53 -16.95 3.67
N ASN A 276 -10.84 -18.05 3.42
CA ASN A 276 -11.32 -19.38 3.82
C ASN A 276 -11.02 -19.67 5.31
N ALA A 277 -10.03 -18.98 5.86
CA ALA A 277 -9.69 -19.08 7.28
C ALA A 277 -9.01 -17.80 7.78
N ILE A 278 -9.00 -17.64 9.10
CA ILE A 278 -8.34 -16.55 9.80
C ILE A 278 -7.39 -17.15 10.83
N GLU A 279 -6.18 -16.61 10.93
CA GLU A 279 -5.20 -16.99 11.94
C GLU A 279 -4.76 -15.78 12.74
N PHE A 280 -4.79 -15.89 14.08
CA PHE A 280 -4.29 -14.85 14.97
C PHE A 280 -2.87 -15.18 15.42
N ILE A 281 -1.94 -14.25 15.23
CA ILE A 281 -0.54 -14.41 15.65
C ILE A 281 -0.08 -13.20 16.49
N GLY A 282 1.01 -13.39 17.22
CA GLY A 282 1.53 -12.33 18.11
C GLY A 282 2.20 -11.17 17.37
N ALA A 283 2.82 -11.41 16.21
CA ALA A 283 3.46 -10.39 15.39
C ALA A 283 3.62 -10.87 13.94
N LEU A 284 3.50 -9.96 12.98
CA LEU A 284 3.86 -10.20 11.58
C LEU A 284 5.37 -10.01 11.37
N PRO A 285 6.00 -10.79 10.47
CA PRO A 285 7.39 -10.57 10.09
C PRO A 285 7.52 -9.32 9.20
N HIS A 286 8.55 -8.50 9.48
CA HIS A 286 8.82 -7.28 8.73
C HIS A 286 10.25 -7.24 8.16
N THR A 287 10.39 -6.57 7.02
CA THR A 287 11.72 -6.21 6.49
C THR A 287 12.34 -5.09 7.33
N ALA A 288 13.65 -4.83 7.16
CA ALA A 288 14.33 -3.69 7.78
C ALA A 288 13.70 -2.33 7.40
N THR A 289 12.91 -2.27 6.34
CA THR A 289 12.18 -1.06 5.89
C THR A 289 10.73 -1.01 6.36
N GLY A 290 10.31 -1.94 7.25
CA GLY A 290 8.97 -1.97 7.84
C GLY A 290 7.87 -2.56 6.96
N LYS A 291 8.20 -3.26 5.87
CA LYS A 291 7.22 -3.95 5.03
C LYS A 291 6.97 -5.37 5.53
N ILE A 292 5.73 -5.83 5.48
CA ILE A 292 5.38 -7.23 5.81
C ILE A 292 6.10 -8.20 4.87
N GLN A 293 6.73 -9.24 5.43
CA GLN A 293 7.42 -10.28 4.69
C GLN A 293 6.50 -11.47 4.41
N LYS A 294 5.66 -11.38 3.38
CA LYS A 294 4.74 -12.47 3.00
C LYS A 294 5.44 -13.78 2.66
N LEU A 295 6.68 -13.73 2.18
CA LEU A 295 7.48 -14.93 1.92
C LEU A 295 7.69 -15.77 3.19
N GLU A 296 8.01 -15.12 4.31
CA GLU A 296 8.18 -15.79 5.61
C GLU A 296 6.86 -16.37 6.12
N LEU A 297 5.74 -15.66 5.90
CA LEU A 297 4.42 -16.19 6.23
C LEU A 297 4.07 -17.41 5.38
N ARG A 298 4.33 -17.41 4.08
CA ARG A 298 4.12 -18.57 3.22
C ARG A 298 4.93 -19.77 3.68
N GLU A 299 6.19 -19.58 4.07
CA GLU A 299 7.01 -20.67 4.60
C GLU A 299 6.47 -21.19 5.94
N LYS A 300 6.01 -20.28 6.82
CA LYS A 300 5.41 -20.66 8.10
C LYS A 300 4.12 -21.47 7.94
N PHE A 301 3.29 -21.13 6.97
CA PHE A 301 1.99 -21.73 6.72
C PHE A 301 1.99 -22.69 5.51
N LYS A 302 3.13 -23.14 5.02
CA LYS A 302 3.23 -24.01 3.82
C LYS A 302 2.46 -25.31 3.92
N ASP A 303 2.32 -25.86 5.13
CA ASP A 303 1.61 -27.11 5.40
C ASP A 303 0.16 -26.89 5.89
N TYR A 304 -0.31 -25.63 5.85
CA TYR A 304 -1.67 -25.28 6.25
C TYR A 304 -2.70 -25.93 5.34
N LYS A 305 -3.77 -26.44 5.94
CA LYS A 305 -4.90 -27.03 5.21
C LYS A 305 -6.19 -26.43 5.76
N PHE A 306 -7.07 -26.05 4.84
CA PHE A 306 -8.41 -25.64 5.23
C PHE A 306 -9.22 -26.83 5.75
N GLU A 307 -10.01 -26.63 6.81
CA GLU A 307 -10.75 -27.72 7.48
C GLU A 307 -11.95 -28.24 6.64
N ASP A 308 -12.44 -27.46 5.70
CA ASP A 308 -13.65 -27.73 4.90
C ASP A 308 -13.34 -28.32 3.49
N ILE A 309 -12.33 -29.16 3.35
CA ILE A 309 -11.96 -29.78 2.06
C ILE A 309 -12.31 -31.25 2.04
#